data_71f6c9cf646275787ba1dee2bec0cdb2
#
_entry.id   71f6c9cf646275787ba1dee2bec0cdb2
#
_cell.length_a   1.000
_cell.length_b   1.000
_cell.length_c   1.000
_cell.angle_alpha   90.00
_cell.angle_beta   90.00
_cell.angle_gamma   90.00
#
_symmetry.space_group_name_H-M   'P 1'
#
loop_
_entity.id
_entity.type
_entity.pdbx_description
1 polymer ?
#
loop_
_entity_poly.entity_id
_entity_poly.type
_entity_poly.pdbx_seq_one_letter_code
_entity_poly.pdbx_strand_id
1 'polypeptide(L)'
;AKSGRIELGWMGDVKYHAGARVERADVPSSLVISMPPNPSHLEAVDPLMVGMARASATSTDAPGAPRLRTGEVLGILIHGDAAFPGQGIVAETLNLSRLTGWDVGGTIHIIANNQLGFTADPHESFSTSYASGLARGFKV
;
A
#
# COMPACT_ATOMS: atom_id res chain seq x y z
N ALA A 1 -21.64 8.31 -1.74
CA ALA A 1 -20.98 9.10 -0.70
C ALA A 1 -21.41 10.55 -0.88
N LYS A 2 -22.13 11.11 0.07
CA LYS A 2 -22.44 12.55 0.10
C LYS A 2 -21.11 13.27 0.28
N SER A 3 -20.70 14.03 -0.72
CA SER A 3 -19.63 14.99 -0.60
C SER A 3 -20.02 15.97 0.51
N GLY A 4 -19.41 15.85 1.68
CA GLY A 4 -19.52 16.86 2.69
C GLY A 4 -19.06 18.17 2.06
N ARG A 5 -19.94 19.13 1.91
CA ARG A 5 -19.60 20.49 1.52
C ARG A 5 -18.67 21.04 2.59
N ILE A 6 -17.43 21.24 2.23
CA ILE A 6 -16.50 21.97 3.07
C ILE A 6 -16.87 23.45 2.91
N GLU A 7 -17.65 23.99 3.83
CA GLU A 7 -18.15 25.37 3.82
C GLU A 7 -17.07 26.44 4.07
N LEU A 8 -15.81 26.06 4.16
CA LEU A 8 -14.71 26.94 4.55
C LEU A 8 -13.72 27.27 3.41
N GLY A 9 -14.12 27.13 2.15
CA GLY A 9 -13.27 27.55 1.02
C GLY A 9 -11.92 26.81 0.94
N TRP A 10 -11.79 25.68 1.59
CA TRP A 10 -10.61 24.85 1.52
C TRP A 10 -10.55 24.24 0.12
N MET A 11 -9.60 24.68 -0.65
CA MET A 11 -9.15 23.99 -1.86
C MET A 11 -8.52 22.69 -1.35
N GLY A 12 -9.25 21.59 -1.55
CA GLY A 12 -8.94 20.35 -0.87
C GLY A 12 -7.54 19.85 -1.19
N ASP A 13 -6.85 19.47 -0.16
CA ASP A 13 -5.71 18.55 -0.28
C ASP A 13 -6.13 17.25 -1.00
N VAL A 14 -5.18 16.50 -1.52
CA VAL A 14 -5.48 15.24 -2.18
C VAL A 14 -6.13 14.28 -1.20
N LYS A 15 -7.23 13.66 -1.63
CA LYS A 15 -8.13 12.90 -0.74
C LYS A 15 -7.46 11.75 0.01
N TYR A 16 -6.45 11.14 -0.57
CA TYR A 16 -5.74 10.02 0.06
C TYR A 16 -4.89 10.44 1.26
N HIS A 17 -4.59 11.73 1.45
CA HIS A 17 -3.94 12.21 2.66
C HIS A 17 -4.80 12.03 3.90
N ALA A 18 -6.12 12.03 3.74
CA ALA A 18 -7.05 11.88 4.87
C ALA A 18 -7.29 10.40 5.27
N GLY A 19 -6.94 9.47 4.40
CA GLY A 19 -7.33 8.07 4.56
C GLY A 19 -8.82 7.84 4.33
N ALA A 20 -9.26 6.60 4.38
CA ALA A 20 -10.66 6.23 4.25
C ALA A 20 -10.94 4.86 4.86
N ARG A 21 -12.17 4.65 5.32
CA ARG A 21 -12.68 3.33 5.72
C ARG A 21 -14.11 3.19 5.25
N VAL A 22 -14.43 2.08 4.62
CA VAL A 22 -15.79 1.76 4.19
C VAL A 22 -16.08 0.29 4.46
N GLU A 23 -17.30 0.00 4.90
CA GLU A 23 -17.82 -1.36 5.06
C GLU A 23 -18.82 -1.62 3.94
N ARG A 24 -18.63 -2.74 3.25
CA ARG A 24 -19.49 -3.20 2.17
C ARG A 24 -20.30 -4.39 2.66
N ALA A 25 -21.61 -4.14 2.90
CA ALA A 25 -22.56 -5.17 3.31
C ALA A 25 -23.30 -5.83 2.13
N ASP A 26 -23.09 -5.32 0.94
CA ASP A 26 -23.71 -5.79 -0.32
C ASP A 26 -22.96 -6.96 -0.97
N VAL A 27 -21.94 -7.49 -0.30
CA VAL A 27 -21.20 -8.69 -0.70
C VAL A 27 -21.52 -9.84 0.27
N PRO A 28 -21.38 -11.11 -0.15
CA PRO A 28 -21.79 -12.29 0.65
C PRO A 28 -21.12 -12.38 2.04
N SER A 29 -19.96 -11.79 2.19
CA SER A 29 -19.26 -11.63 3.46
C SER A 29 -18.93 -10.16 3.67
N SER A 30 -19.13 -9.65 4.88
CA SER A 30 -18.78 -8.27 5.20
C SER A 30 -17.34 -7.97 4.80
N LEU A 31 -17.18 -6.99 3.91
CA LEU A 31 -15.86 -6.55 3.44
C LEU A 31 -15.56 -5.15 3.99
N VAL A 32 -14.46 -5.03 4.69
CA VAL A 32 -13.92 -3.75 5.14
C VAL A 32 -12.78 -3.33 4.22
N ILE A 33 -12.92 -2.17 3.59
CA ILE A 33 -11.85 -1.55 2.82
C ILE A 33 -11.33 -0.37 3.63
N SER A 34 -10.02 -0.37 3.91
CA SER A 34 -9.37 0.67 4.71
C SER A 34 -8.15 1.19 3.97
N MET A 35 -8.02 2.50 3.89
CA MET A 35 -6.88 3.19 3.32
C MET A 35 -6.27 4.06 4.41
N PRO A 36 -5.00 3.86 4.79
CA PRO A 36 -4.34 4.74 5.75
C PRO A 36 -4.15 6.15 5.18
N PRO A 37 -3.99 7.16 6.04
CA PRO A 37 -3.49 8.46 5.63
C PRO A 37 -2.16 8.30 4.87
N ASN A 38 -2.05 8.90 3.69
CA ASN A 38 -0.86 8.79 2.85
C ASN A 38 -0.13 10.13 2.81
N PRO A 39 1.13 10.21 3.27
CA PRO A 39 1.92 11.43 3.19
C PRO A 39 2.31 11.75 1.74
N SER A 40 2.72 13.00 1.48
CA SER A 40 3.28 13.40 0.17
C SER A 40 4.65 12.76 -0.11
N HIS A 41 5.27 12.13 0.88
CA HIS A 41 6.52 11.40 0.73
C HIS A 41 6.24 10.07 0.03
N LEU A 42 6.64 9.99 -1.24
CA LEU A 42 6.35 8.84 -2.09
C LEU A 42 6.83 7.53 -1.45
N GLU A 43 5.98 6.50 -1.51
CA GLU A 43 6.21 5.14 -1.03
C GLU A 43 6.38 4.98 0.50
N ALA A 44 6.38 6.07 1.27
CA ALA A 44 6.52 6.00 2.73
C ALA A 44 5.37 5.24 3.42
N VAL A 45 4.24 5.12 2.75
CA VAL A 45 3.07 4.37 3.23
C VAL A 45 3.23 2.85 3.10
N ASP A 46 4.16 2.36 2.28
CA ASP A 46 4.31 0.94 1.99
C ASP A 46 4.51 0.08 3.25
N PRO A 47 5.54 0.32 4.07
CA PRO A 47 5.73 -0.47 5.29
C PRO A 47 4.61 -0.23 6.30
N LEU A 48 4.00 0.95 6.33
CA LEU A 48 2.86 1.24 7.19
C LEU A 48 1.66 0.36 6.81
N MET A 49 1.33 0.28 5.52
CA MET A 49 0.23 -0.55 5.02
C MET A 49 0.49 -2.04 5.30
N VAL A 50 1.70 -2.52 5.07
CA VAL A 50 2.09 -3.90 5.39
C VAL A 50 1.93 -4.18 6.89
N GLY A 51 2.35 -3.24 7.74
CA GLY A 51 2.17 -3.32 9.20
C GLY A 51 0.70 -3.34 9.62
N MET A 52 -0.14 -2.53 8.99
CA MET A 52 -1.60 -2.52 9.23
C MET A 52 -2.26 -3.82 8.78
N ALA A 53 -1.87 -4.37 7.63
CA ALA A 53 -2.34 -5.67 7.17
C ALA A 53 -1.96 -6.77 8.17
N ARG A 54 -0.72 -6.77 8.65
CA ARG A 54 -0.23 -7.68 9.70
C ARG A 54 -1.07 -7.57 10.97
N ALA A 55 -1.29 -6.37 11.47
CA ALA A 55 -2.06 -6.12 12.68
C ALA A 55 -3.52 -6.60 12.53
N SER A 56 -4.15 -6.29 11.40
CA SER A 56 -5.53 -6.69 11.11
C SER A 56 -5.70 -8.21 10.97
N ALA A 57 -4.67 -8.90 10.48
CA ALA A 57 -4.66 -10.36 10.36
C ALA A 57 -4.24 -11.06 11.66
N THR A 58 -3.86 -10.32 12.72
CA THR A 58 -3.37 -10.89 13.96
C THR A 58 -4.46 -10.97 15.01
N SER A 59 -4.76 -12.16 15.51
CA SER A 59 -5.66 -12.40 16.62
C SER A 59 -4.88 -12.48 17.93
N THR A 60 -5.42 -11.80 18.96
CA THR A 60 -4.92 -11.79 20.35
C THR A 60 -6.01 -12.22 21.34
N ASP A 61 -7.04 -12.89 20.87
CA ASP A 61 -8.24 -13.28 21.60
C ASP A 61 -8.05 -14.49 22.54
N ALA A 62 -6.88 -15.13 22.47
CA ALA A 62 -6.53 -16.26 23.34
C ALA A 62 -5.19 -16.02 24.04
N PRO A 63 -4.99 -16.58 25.26
CA PRO A 63 -3.69 -16.53 25.94
C PRO A 63 -2.57 -17.15 25.09
N GLY A 64 -1.38 -16.60 25.15
CA GLY A 64 -0.19 -17.10 24.45
C GLY A 64 0.28 -16.17 23.33
N ALA A 65 1.00 -16.71 22.37
CA ALA A 65 1.51 -15.93 21.25
C ALA A 65 0.39 -15.51 20.29
N PRO A 66 0.44 -14.28 19.75
CA PRO A 66 -0.51 -13.83 18.74
C PRO A 66 -0.56 -14.77 17.54
N ARG A 67 -1.73 -14.98 16.98
CA ARG A 67 -1.96 -15.86 15.82
C ARG A 67 -2.20 -15.04 14.57
N LEU A 68 -1.42 -15.30 13.54
CA LEU A 68 -1.60 -14.69 12.22
C LEU A 68 -2.59 -15.51 11.38
N ARG A 69 -3.60 -14.83 10.81
CA ARG A 69 -4.64 -15.38 9.94
C ARG A 69 -4.50 -14.79 8.54
N THR A 70 -3.53 -15.27 7.79
CA THR A 70 -3.11 -14.72 6.50
C THR A 70 -4.19 -14.69 5.41
N GLY A 71 -5.22 -15.53 5.50
CA GLY A 71 -6.32 -15.57 4.53
C GLY A 71 -7.43 -14.53 4.73
N GLU A 72 -7.35 -13.68 5.76
CA GLU A 72 -8.43 -12.76 6.12
C GLU A 72 -8.18 -11.30 5.67
N VAL A 73 -6.95 -10.97 5.33
CA VAL A 73 -6.55 -9.60 4.96
C VAL A 73 -5.69 -9.62 3.71
N LEU A 74 -5.97 -8.71 2.79
CA LEU A 74 -5.18 -8.50 1.58
C LEU A 74 -4.65 -7.07 1.58
N GLY A 75 -3.33 -6.91 1.55
CA GLY A 75 -2.67 -5.64 1.31
C GLY A 75 -2.62 -5.31 -0.18
N ILE A 76 -2.98 -4.09 -0.54
CA ILE A 76 -2.86 -3.59 -1.92
C ILE A 76 -2.11 -2.27 -1.88
N LEU A 77 -1.01 -2.18 -2.63
CA LEU A 77 -0.21 -0.98 -2.82
C LEU A 77 -0.29 -0.52 -4.27
N ILE A 78 -0.49 0.76 -4.48
CA ILE A 78 -0.55 1.38 -5.81
C ILE A 78 0.59 2.38 -5.92
N HIS A 79 1.49 2.14 -6.86
CA HIS A 79 2.73 2.88 -7.06
C HIS A 79 2.73 3.67 -8.36
N GLY A 80 3.46 4.78 -8.39
CA GLY A 80 3.90 5.38 -9.65
C GLY A 80 5.08 4.60 -10.25
N ASP A 81 5.20 4.60 -11.56
CA ASP A 81 6.25 3.87 -12.28
C ASP A 81 7.67 4.39 -12.00
N ALA A 82 7.82 5.69 -11.78
CA ALA A 82 9.10 6.27 -11.39
C ALA A 82 9.41 6.06 -9.90
N ALA A 83 8.39 6.07 -9.03
CA ALA A 83 8.56 5.95 -7.60
C ALA A 83 8.92 4.52 -7.18
N PHE A 84 8.26 3.51 -7.75
CA PHE A 84 8.47 2.11 -7.40
C PHE A 84 9.94 1.67 -7.49
N PRO A 85 10.67 1.89 -8.59
CA PRO A 85 12.09 1.53 -8.64
C PRO A 85 13.00 2.59 -8.00
N GLY A 86 12.55 3.84 -7.88
CA GLY A 86 13.38 4.97 -7.47
C GLY A 86 13.46 5.20 -5.97
N GLN A 87 12.47 4.74 -5.20
CA GLN A 87 12.43 4.94 -3.75
C GLN A 87 12.95 3.71 -3.01
N GLY A 88 14.05 3.86 -2.26
CA GLY A 88 14.70 2.76 -1.55
C GLY A 88 13.78 2.00 -0.58
N ILE A 89 12.79 2.68 0.01
CA ILE A 89 11.83 2.07 0.93
C ILE A 89 10.99 0.96 0.27
N VAL A 90 10.80 0.99 -1.05
CA VAL A 90 10.14 -0.10 -1.78
C VAL A 90 10.96 -1.38 -1.69
N ALA A 91 12.27 -1.29 -1.96
CA ALA A 91 13.18 -2.44 -1.83
C ALA A 91 13.24 -2.96 -0.40
N GLU A 92 13.27 -2.06 0.59
CA GLU A 92 13.22 -2.43 2.01
C GLU A 92 11.93 -3.15 2.36
N THR A 93 10.78 -2.67 1.89
CA THR A 93 9.48 -3.30 2.10
C THR A 93 9.42 -4.68 1.43
N LEU A 94 9.86 -4.79 0.18
CA LEU A 94 9.94 -6.07 -0.52
C LEU A 94 10.87 -7.07 0.18
N ASN A 95 11.96 -6.60 0.79
CA ASN A 95 12.89 -7.44 1.54
C ASN A 95 12.27 -8.04 2.82
N LEU A 96 11.20 -7.45 3.36
CA LEU A 96 10.46 -8.01 4.49
C LEU A 96 9.64 -9.24 4.09
N SER A 97 9.32 -9.38 2.81
CA SER A 97 8.58 -10.54 2.30
C SER A 97 9.34 -11.84 2.63
N ARG A 98 8.60 -12.87 3.04
CA ARG A 98 9.15 -14.18 3.44
C ARG A 98 10.00 -14.19 4.72
N LEU A 99 10.09 -13.09 5.44
CA LEU A 99 10.64 -13.08 6.77
C LEU A 99 9.53 -13.43 7.77
N THR A 100 9.68 -14.51 8.52
CA THR A 100 8.63 -15.05 9.38
C THR A 100 8.01 -14.02 10.33
N GLY A 101 8.81 -13.13 10.88
CA GLY A 101 8.33 -12.06 11.76
C GLY A 101 7.52 -10.96 11.04
N TRP A 102 7.59 -10.90 9.71
CA TRP A 102 7.01 -9.84 8.89
C TRP A 102 5.97 -10.33 7.88
N ASP A 103 5.75 -11.64 7.83
CA ASP A 103 4.80 -12.26 6.92
C ASP A 103 3.38 -11.70 7.14
N VAL A 104 2.71 -11.36 6.05
CA VAL A 104 1.33 -10.86 6.00
C VAL A 104 0.43 -11.73 5.11
N GLY A 105 0.97 -12.84 4.60
CA GLY A 105 0.24 -13.74 3.69
C GLY A 105 0.30 -13.35 2.23
N GLY A 106 0.76 -12.17 1.93
CA GLY A 106 0.94 -11.63 0.58
C GLY A 106 0.41 -10.22 0.41
N THR A 107 0.93 -9.53 -0.59
CA THR A 107 0.57 -8.15 -0.95
C THR A 107 0.49 -8.04 -2.47
N ILE A 108 -0.50 -7.32 -2.96
CA ILE A 108 -0.60 -6.99 -4.40
C ILE A 108 0.03 -5.62 -4.61
N HIS A 109 1.00 -5.55 -5.51
CA HIS A 109 1.59 -4.30 -5.98
C HIS A 109 1.08 -3.97 -7.37
N ILE A 110 0.47 -2.80 -7.53
CA ILE A 110 -0.04 -2.28 -8.80
C ILE A 110 0.79 -1.07 -9.19
N ILE A 111 1.45 -1.13 -10.33
CA ILE A 111 2.23 0.00 -10.84
C ILE A 111 1.41 0.74 -11.90
N ALA A 112 1.02 1.96 -11.58
CA ALA A 112 0.36 2.87 -12.51
C ALA A 112 1.44 3.53 -13.40
N ASN A 113 1.69 2.95 -14.56
CA ASN A 113 2.68 3.46 -15.51
C ASN A 113 2.11 4.69 -16.25
N ASN A 114 2.07 5.81 -15.56
CA ASN A 114 1.61 7.08 -16.10
C ASN A 114 2.74 7.94 -16.70
N GLN A 115 3.97 7.46 -16.62
CA GLN A 115 5.18 8.11 -17.16
C GLN A 115 5.45 9.49 -16.55
N LEU A 116 5.03 9.71 -15.31
CA LEU A 116 5.25 10.94 -14.56
C LEU A 116 6.30 10.71 -13.47
N GLY A 117 7.42 11.42 -13.57
CA GLY A 117 8.52 11.36 -12.61
C GLY A 117 9.05 12.74 -12.26
N PHE A 118 8.23 13.64 -11.70
CA PHE A 118 8.58 15.04 -11.46
C PHE A 118 9.11 15.72 -12.73
N THR A 119 10.42 16.02 -12.75
CA THR A 119 11.12 16.67 -13.87
C THR A 119 11.84 15.68 -14.79
N ALA A 120 11.82 14.39 -14.47
CA ALA A 120 12.45 13.36 -15.28
C ALA A 120 11.56 12.98 -16.45
N ASP A 121 12.16 12.85 -17.62
CA ASP A 121 11.49 12.27 -18.78
C ASP A 121 11.27 10.77 -18.57
N PRO A 122 10.26 10.16 -19.21
CA PRO A 122 9.95 8.74 -19.02
C PRO A 122 11.14 7.79 -19.22
N HIS A 123 12.04 8.09 -20.15
CA HIS A 123 13.23 7.28 -20.41
C HIS A 123 14.36 7.46 -19.38
N GLU A 124 14.23 8.45 -18.50
CA GLU A 124 15.18 8.73 -17.41
C GLU A 124 14.70 8.21 -16.05
N SER A 125 13.46 7.71 -15.97
CA SER A 125 12.82 7.37 -14.70
C SER A 125 13.35 6.08 -14.08
N PHE A 126 13.84 5.13 -14.88
CA PHE A 126 14.41 3.87 -14.38
C PHE A 126 15.30 3.19 -15.43
N SER A 127 16.27 2.41 -14.96
CA SER A 127 17.27 1.75 -15.81
C SER A 127 16.85 0.36 -16.32
N THR A 128 15.75 -0.19 -15.79
CA THR A 128 15.25 -1.51 -16.17
C THR A 128 14.29 -1.41 -17.36
N SER A 129 14.06 -2.53 -18.07
CA SER A 129 13.11 -2.55 -19.18
C SER A 129 11.65 -2.28 -18.74
N TYR A 130 11.34 -2.48 -17.47
CA TYR A 130 10.01 -2.26 -16.89
C TYR A 130 10.15 -1.65 -15.51
N ALA A 131 9.20 -0.80 -15.11
CA ALA A 131 9.15 -0.24 -13.77
C ALA A 131 9.17 -1.31 -12.66
N SER A 132 8.58 -2.48 -12.93
CA SER A 132 8.59 -3.63 -12.02
C SER A 132 9.93 -4.38 -11.93
N GLY A 133 10.95 -3.93 -12.67
CA GLY A 133 12.26 -4.59 -12.72
C GLY A 133 12.92 -4.78 -11.35
N LEU A 134 12.69 -3.85 -10.42
CA LEU A 134 13.17 -3.95 -9.05
C LEU A 134 12.68 -5.25 -8.36
N ALA A 135 11.42 -5.60 -8.53
CA ALA A 135 10.81 -6.74 -7.85
C ALA A 135 11.41 -8.11 -8.27
N ARG A 136 12.05 -8.19 -9.44
CA ARG A 136 12.67 -9.44 -9.94
C ARG A 136 13.77 -9.99 -9.05
N GLY A 137 14.41 -9.15 -8.24
CA GLY A 137 15.41 -9.56 -7.28
C GLY A 137 14.84 -10.25 -6.03
N PHE A 138 13.56 -10.12 -5.81
CA PHE A 138 12.84 -10.68 -4.67
C PHE A 138 12.01 -11.87 -5.12
N LYS A 139 11.72 -12.77 -4.19
CA LYS A 139 10.91 -13.96 -4.49
C LYS A 139 9.41 -13.63 -4.36
N VAL A 140 8.96 -12.65 -5.11
CA VAL A 140 7.58 -12.15 -5.16
C VAL A 140 6.92 -12.48 -6.48
#